data_58c591437f9bcb9924b5eaa11cf88f91
#
_entry.id   58c591437f9bcb9924b5eaa11cf88f91
#
_cell.length_a   1.000
_cell.length_b   1.000
_cell.length_c   1.000
_cell.angle_alpha   90.00
_cell.angle_beta   90.00
_cell.angle_gamma   90.00
#
_symmetry.space_group_name_H-M   'P 1'
#
loop_
_entity.id
_entity.type
_entity.pdbx_description
1 polymer ?
#
loop_
_entity_poly.entity_id
_entity_poly.type
_entity_poly.pdbx_seq_one_letter_code
_entity_poly.pdbx_strand_id
1 'polypeptide(L)' 'MKVGDKVRWHWGSGTATGTVREVHDGKLTRKLKGSEITRNGTREDPALVIEQEDGDRVLKLASEVESS' A
#
# COMPACT_ATOMS: atom_id res chain seq x y z
N MET A 1 -1.78 -3.35 10.53
CA MET A 1 -1.29 -2.03 10.10
C MET A 1 -2.39 -1.01 10.15
N LYS A 2 -2.03 0.22 10.37
CA LYS A 2 -3.00 1.31 10.52
C LYS A 2 -2.48 2.57 9.85
N VAL A 3 -3.37 3.52 9.64
CA VAL A 3 -3.02 4.83 9.06
C VAL A 3 -1.92 5.47 9.89
N GLY A 4 -0.89 5.98 9.22
CA GLY A 4 0.27 6.59 9.84
C GLY A 4 1.46 5.66 10.03
N ASP A 5 1.27 4.37 9.88
CA ASP A 5 2.37 3.42 10.00
C ASP A 5 3.33 3.57 8.82
N LYS A 6 4.62 3.45 9.11
CA LYS A 6 5.63 3.43 8.06
C LYS A 6 5.90 1.98 7.66
N VAL A 7 5.97 1.77 6.35
CA VAL A 7 6.13 0.44 5.77
C VAL A 7 7.19 0.47 4.67
N ARG A 8 7.69 -0.70 4.33
CA ARG A 8 8.63 -0.86 3.23
C ARG A 8 8.27 -2.13 2.45
N TRP A 9 8.68 -2.16 1.21
CA TRP A 9 8.52 -3.34 0.36
C TRP A 9 9.65 -3.41 -0.65
N HIS A 10 9.87 -4.59 -1.19
CA HIS A 10 10.91 -4.80 -2.20
C HIS A 10 10.31 -4.64 -3.59
N TRP A 11 11.07 -4.04 -4.48
CA TRP A 11 10.71 -3.99 -5.89
C TRP A 11 12.01 -4.04 -6.72
N GLY A 12 12.01 -4.88 -7.78
CA GLY A 12 13.21 -5.04 -8.57
C GLY A 12 14.43 -5.34 -7.69
N SER A 13 15.48 -4.55 -7.84
CA SER A 13 16.71 -4.68 -7.04
C SER A 13 16.74 -3.75 -5.84
N GLY A 14 15.66 -3.02 -5.57
CA GLY A 14 15.62 -2.01 -4.54
C GLY A 14 14.56 -2.22 -3.49
N THR A 15 14.47 -1.26 -2.59
CA THR A 15 13.46 -1.21 -1.54
C THR A 15 12.80 0.16 -1.59
N ALA A 16 11.47 0.17 -1.47
CA ALA A 16 10.70 1.41 -1.38
C ALA A 16 10.10 1.51 0.02
N THR A 17 9.85 2.75 0.46
CA THR A 17 9.22 3.02 1.74
C THR A 17 8.09 4.01 1.56
N GLY A 18 7.15 4.00 2.49
CA GLY A 18 6.04 4.95 2.47
C GLY A 18 5.27 4.92 3.76
N THR A 19 4.21 5.73 3.81
CA THR A 19 3.34 5.86 4.97
C THR A 19 1.94 5.40 4.60
N VAL A 20 1.34 4.57 5.41
CA VAL A 20 -0.03 4.09 5.19
C VAL A 20 -0.99 5.25 5.38
N ARG A 21 -1.82 5.51 4.36
CA ARG A 21 -2.82 6.57 4.38
C ARG A 21 -4.24 6.04 4.51
N GLU A 22 -4.50 4.84 4.02
CA GLU A 22 -5.82 4.21 4.13
C GLU A 22 -5.64 2.71 4.34
N VAL A 23 -6.58 2.12 5.07
CA VAL A 23 -6.62 0.68 5.33
C VAL A 23 -8.04 0.20 5.01
N HIS A 24 -8.16 -0.80 4.14
CA HIS A 24 -9.45 -1.32 3.71
C HIS A 24 -9.46 -2.84 3.85
N ASP A 25 -10.50 -3.38 4.46
CA ASP A 25 -10.65 -4.82 4.65
C ASP A 25 -11.48 -5.49 3.54
N GLY A 26 -11.66 -4.79 2.43
CA GLY A 26 -12.40 -5.29 1.27
C GLY A 26 -11.70 -4.91 -0.02
N LYS A 27 -12.45 -5.06 -1.11
CA LYS A 27 -11.93 -4.70 -2.43
C LYS A 27 -11.69 -3.20 -2.52
N LEU A 28 -10.51 -2.82 -2.93
CA LEU A 28 -10.11 -1.43 -3.10
C LEU A 28 -9.58 -1.21 -4.49
N THR A 29 -10.13 -0.19 -5.17
CA THR A 29 -9.66 0.21 -6.49
C THR A 29 -9.32 1.69 -6.46
N ARG A 30 -8.16 2.03 -6.99
CA ARG A 30 -7.72 3.43 -7.12
C ARG A 30 -7.07 3.62 -8.49
N LYS A 31 -7.30 4.79 -9.05
CA LYS A 31 -6.62 5.18 -10.29
C LYS A 31 -5.34 5.92 -9.90
N LEU A 32 -4.20 5.32 -10.21
CA LEU A 32 -2.89 5.85 -9.87
C LEU A 32 -2.08 6.00 -11.14
N LYS A 33 -1.61 7.22 -11.40
CA LYS A 33 -0.80 7.54 -12.59
C LYS A 33 -1.44 7.06 -13.89
N GLY A 34 -2.76 7.25 -14.00
CA GLY A 34 -3.50 6.87 -15.19
C GLY A 34 -3.86 5.40 -15.28
N SER A 35 -3.44 4.59 -14.33
CA SER A 35 -3.75 3.16 -14.30
C SER A 35 -4.70 2.85 -13.15
N GLU A 36 -5.69 2.01 -13.43
CA GLU A 36 -6.60 1.55 -12.40
C GLU A 36 -6.03 0.28 -11.77
N ILE A 37 -5.83 0.32 -10.46
CA ILE A 37 -5.23 -0.77 -9.71
C ILE A 37 -6.23 -1.26 -8.67
N THR A 38 -6.39 -2.57 -8.57
CA THR A 38 -7.31 -3.19 -7.62
C THR A 38 -6.56 -4.16 -6.73
N ARG A 39 -6.88 -4.12 -5.45
CA ARG A 39 -6.43 -5.11 -4.47
C ARG A 39 -7.63 -5.61 -3.68
N ASN A 40 -7.69 -6.90 -3.46
CA ASN A 40 -8.76 -7.51 -2.67
C ASN A 40 -8.25 -7.73 -1.26
N GLY A 41 -8.56 -6.79 -0.37
CA GLY A 41 -8.18 -6.88 1.03
C GLY A 41 -9.12 -7.77 1.81
N THR A 42 -8.65 -8.25 2.96
CA THR A 42 -9.46 -8.98 3.93
C THR A 42 -9.17 -8.39 5.29
N ARG A 43 -9.91 -8.83 6.31
CA ARG A 43 -9.67 -8.37 7.67
C ARG A 43 -8.25 -8.74 8.14
N GLU A 44 -7.79 -9.93 7.77
CA GLU A 44 -6.47 -10.44 8.16
C GLU A 44 -5.36 -9.88 7.29
N ASP A 45 -5.69 -9.45 6.08
CA ASP A 45 -4.70 -8.96 5.12
C ASP A 45 -5.31 -7.77 4.35
N PRO A 46 -5.44 -6.61 5.00
CA PRO A 46 -6.13 -5.47 4.40
C PRO A 46 -5.35 -4.87 3.23
N ALA A 47 -6.09 -4.20 2.35
CA ALA A 47 -5.51 -3.42 1.27
C ALA A 47 -5.12 -2.06 1.81
N LEU A 48 -3.92 -1.60 1.44
CA LEU A 48 -3.35 -0.37 1.95
C LEU A 48 -3.13 0.62 0.81
N VAL A 49 -3.50 1.88 1.04
CA VAL A 49 -3.04 2.98 0.21
C VAL A 49 -1.83 3.56 0.92
N ILE A 50 -0.69 3.56 0.24
CA ILE A 50 0.59 3.98 0.82
C ILE A 50 1.12 5.15 0.02
N GLU A 51 1.47 6.22 0.71
CA GLU A 51 2.07 7.40 0.10
C GLU A 51 3.59 7.33 0.25
N GLN A 52 4.29 7.39 -0.88
CA GLN A 52 5.75 7.41 -0.91
C GLN A 52 6.25 8.82 -0.59
N GLU A 53 7.53 8.95 -0.28
CA GLU A 53 8.13 10.24 0.07
C GLU A 53 8.04 11.26 -1.05
N ASP A 54 8.02 10.81 -2.30
CA ASP A 54 7.88 11.68 -3.47
C ASP A 54 6.43 12.11 -3.74
N GLY A 55 5.49 11.68 -2.91
CA GLY A 55 4.08 12.00 -3.05
C GLY A 55 3.29 11.00 -3.87
N ASP A 56 3.93 10.06 -4.52
CA ASP A 56 3.24 9.01 -5.28
C ASP A 56 2.55 8.05 -4.32
N ARG A 57 1.46 7.45 -4.79
CA ARG A 57 0.72 6.47 -4.00
C ARG A 57 0.75 5.12 -4.68
N VAL A 58 0.76 4.07 -3.87
CA VAL A 58 0.69 2.69 -4.34
C VAL A 58 -0.34 1.93 -3.53
N LEU A 59 -0.88 0.86 -4.13
CA LEU A 59 -1.76 -0.07 -3.44
C LEU A 59 -1.01 -1.37 -3.18
N LYS A 60 -1.03 -1.80 -1.92
CA LYS A 60 -0.41 -3.06 -1.51
C LYS A 60 -1.32 -3.73 -0.50
N LEU A 61 -1.25 -5.06 -0.44
CA LEU A 61 -1.82 -5.78 0.70
C LEU A 61 -0.85 -5.71 1.86
N ALA A 62 -1.35 -5.79 3.08
CA ALA A 62 -0.49 -5.76 4.26
C ALA A 62 0.59 -6.85 4.20
N SER A 63 0.27 -8.01 3.62
CA SER A 63 1.23 -9.10 3.46
C SER A 63 2.34 -8.79 2.46
N GLU A 64 2.16 -7.79 1.61
CA GLU A 64 3.15 -7.41 0.60
C GLU A 64 4.19 -6.43 1.15
N VAL A 65 4.01 -5.93 2.35
CA VAL A 65 4.88 -4.92 2.95
C VAL A 65 5.31 -5.35 4.34
N GLU A 66 6.34 -4.66 4.85
CA GLU A 66 6.86 -4.88 6.20
C GLU A 66 6.84 -3.58 6.97
N SER A 67 6.80 -3.66 8.29
CA SER A 67 6.97 -2.48 9.14
C SER A 67 8.38 -1.93 8.94
N SER A 68 8.44 -0.64 8.78
CA SER A 68 9.71 0.03 8.56
C SER A 68 10.25 0.61 9.87
#